data_9f8a2824eaa0375b2eca2a51e365d0ff
#
_entry.id   9f8a2824eaa0375b2eca2a51e365d0ff
#
_cell.length_a   1.000
_cell.length_b   1.000
_cell.length_c   1.000
_cell.angle_alpha   90.00
_cell.angle_beta   90.00
_cell.angle_gamma   90.00
#
_symmetry.space_group_name_H-M   'P 1'
#
loop_
_entity.id
_entity.type
_entity.pdbx_description
1 polymer ?
#
loop_
_entity_poly.entity_id
_entity_poly.type
_entity_poly.pdbx_seq_one_letter_code
_entity_poly.pdbx_strand_id
1 'polypeptide(L)'
;MKTQIRRGVFETNSSSVHTLAITTSTDWDRFEKGELLMKGYPYDISFVDVNSVNKEQVFTLDKYDDDEDYFDYDYMTYEAFEQLDDAEVLFKELDNILAISVYRYE
;
A
#
# COMPACT_ATOMS: atom_id res chain seq x y z
N MET A 1 -2.33 -15.32 -8.08
CA MET A 1 -2.46 -14.06 -7.36
C MET A 1 -3.13 -13.02 -8.21
N LYS A 2 -3.94 -12.21 -7.60
CA LYS A 2 -4.60 -11.18 -8.31
C LYS A 2 -3.72 -9.95 -8.43
N THR A 3 -3.60 -9.43 -9.60
CA THR A 3 -2.82 -8.24 -9.85
C THR A 3 -3.70 -7.02 -9.74
N GLN A 4 -3.21 -6.05 -9.00
CA GLN A 4 -3.94 -4.83 -8.76
C GLN A 4 -3.12 -3.69 -9.28
N ILE A 5 -3.64 -2.93 -10.21
CA ILE A 5 -2.93 -1.79 -10.73
C ILE A 5 -3.71 -0.53 -10.45
N ARG A 6 -3.04 0.39 -9.79
CA ARG A 6 -3.65 1.59 -9.57
C ARG A 6 -3.06 2.52 -10.45
N ARG A 7 -3.82 3.22 -11.16
CA ARG A 7 -3.32 3.93 -12.09
C ARG A 7 -3.64 5.21 -12.25
N GLY A 8 -3.07 6.10 -12.44
CA GLY A 8 -3.24 7.36 -12.96
C GLY A 8 -2.45 7.41 -14.23
N VAL A 9 -2.31 8.55 -14.82
CA VAL A 9 -1.46 8.68 -15.98
C VAL A 9 -0.02 8.63 -15.50
N PHE A 10 0.70 7.63 -15.97
CA PHE A 10 2.07 7.49 -15.56
C PHE A 10 2.98 8.17 -16.59
N GLU A 11 3.80 9.05 -16.11
CA GLU A 11 4.75 9.75 -16.93
C GLU A 11 6.11 9.51 -16.36
N THR A 12 7.04 9.06 -17.17
CA THR A 12 8.39 8.84 -16.72
C THR A 12 9.12 10.17 -16.73
N ASN A 13 8.99 10.91 -15.67
CA ASN A 13 9.66 12.19 -15.57
C ASN A 13 10.46 12.27 -14.28
N SER A 14 11.23 13.31 -14.14
CA SER A 14 12.15 13.43 -13.04
C SER A 14 11.48 13.74 -11.71
N SER A 15 10.21 14.09 -11.74
CA SER A 15 9.52 14.41 -10.49
C SER A 15 8.87 13.21 -9.83
N SER A 16 8.95 12.05 -10.47
CA SER A 16 8.38 10.83 -9.87
C SER A 16 9.31 10.26 -8.82
N VAL A 17 8.73 9.77 -7.75
CA VAL A 17 9.47 9.07 -6.70
C VAL A 17 9.12 7.59 -6.81
N HIS A 18 10.15 6.75 -6.83
CA HIS A 18 9.96 5.31 -6.97
C HIS A 18 10.39 4.59 -5.70
N THR A 19 9.52 3.79 -5.16
CA THR A 19 9.80 2.95 -4.00
C THR A 19 9.59 1.50 -4.39
N LEU A 20 10.54 0.64 -4.00
CA LEU A 20 10.43 -0.79 -4.25
C LEU A 20 10.34 -1.52 -2.92
N ALA A 21 9.35 -2.36 -2.78
CA ALA A 21 9.19 -3.21 -1.60
C ALA A 21 9.11 -4.66 -2.03
N ILE A 22 9.69 -5.53 -1.22
CA ILE A 22 9.68 -6.97 -1.48
C ILE A 22 8.93 -7.64 -0.34
N THR A 23 7.96 -8.46 -0.68
CA THR A 23 7.22 -9.23 0.30
C THR A 23 6.93 -10.61 -0.27
N THR A 24 6.13 -11.40 0.41
CA THR A 24 5.71 -12.70 -0.10
C THR A 24 4.28 -12.59 -0.61
N SER A 25 3.92 -13.46 -1.54
CA SER A 25 2.53 -13.54 -2.00
C SER A 25 1.60 -13.88 -0.86
N THR A 26 2.06 -14.69 0.08
CA THR A 26 1.27 -15.06 1.25
C THR A 26 0.94 -13.85 2.12
N ASP A 27 1.93 -13.00 2.39
CA ASP A 27 1.69 -11.81 3.20
C ASP A 27 0.80 -10.83 2.48
N TRP A 28 0.95 -10.69 1.17
CA TRP A 28 0.08 -9.82 0.40
C TRP A 28 -1.38 -10.31 0.46
N ASP A 29 -1.58 -11.63 0.34
CA ASP A 29 -2.93 -12.20 0.44
C ASP A 29 -3.53 -11.94 1.81
N ARG A 30 -2.71 -12.03 2.87
CA ARG A 30 -3.17 -11.74 4.22
C ARG A 30 -3.53 -10.27 4.38
N PHE A 31 -2.79 -9.39 3.74
CA PHE A 31 -3.11 -7.97 3.73
C PHE A 31 -4.46 -7.73 3.03
N GLU A 32 -4.68 -8.37 1.89
CA GLU A 32 -5.95 -8.25 1.18
C GLU A 32 -7.14 -8.75 2.01
N LYS A 33 -6.90 -9.72 2.88
CA LYS A 33 -7.94 -10.29 3.71
C LYS A 33 -8.16 -9.54 5.01
N GLY A 34 -7.34 -8.54 5.28
CA GLY A 34 -7.46 -7.75 6.50
C GLY A 34 -6.73 -8.33 7.70
N GLU A 35 -5.91 -9.35 7.50
CA GLU A 35 -5.14 -9.96 8.58
C GLU A 35 -3.86 -9.20 8.88
N LEU A 36 -3.34 -8.50 7.90
CA LEU A 36 -2.16 -7.66 8.04
C LEU A 36 -2.51 -6.23 7.67
N LEU A 37 -1.71 -5.30 8.19
CA LEU A 37 -1.81 -3.88 7.85
C LEU A 37 -0.51 -3.45 7.19
N MET A 38 -0.61 -2.48 6.29
CA MET A 38 0.57 -1.91 5.65
C MET A 38 1.14 -0.80 6.53
N LYS A 39 2.45 -0.78 6.65
CA LYS A 39 3.17 0.22 7.42
C LYS A 39 4.18 0.90 6.51
N GLY A 40 4.37 2.19 6.72
CA GLY A 40 5.46 2.93 6.06
C GLY A 40 5.19 3.41 4.66
N TYR A 41 4.01 3.14 4.12
CA TYR A 41 3.66 3.63 2.79
C TYR A 41 3.82 5.15 2.74
N PRO A 42 4.39 5.68 1.74
CA PRO A 42 4.87 5.06 0.50
C PRO A 42 6.37 4.81 0.45
N TYR A 43 7.07 4.93 1.55
CA TYR A 43 8.54 4.94 1.53
C TYR A 43 9.20 3.64 1.95
N ASP A 44 8.76 3.06 3.05
CA ASP A 44 9.40 1.88 3.61
C ASP A 44 8.32 0.85 3.96
N ILE A 45 7.77 0.25 2.93
CA ILE A 45 6.58 -0.59 3.06
C ILE A 45 6.89 -1.91 3.75
N SER A 46 6.12 -2.21 4.78
CA SER A 46 6.18 -3.50 5.45
C SER A 46 4.77 -3.84 5.93
N PHE A 47 4.61 -5.05 6.47
CA PHE A 47 3.29 -5.52 6.90
C PHE A 47 3.36 -5.99 8.34
N VAL A 48 2.33 -5.69 9.11
CA VAL A 48 2.25 -6.05 10.53
C VAL A 48 0.90 -6.68 10.82
N ASP A 49 0.85 -7.47 11.88
CA ASP A 49 -0.38 -8.15 12.29
C ASP A 49 -1.39 -7.12 12.77
N VAL A 50 -2.63 -7.24 12.29
CA VAL A 50 -3.70 -6.31 12.63
C VAL A 50 -3.96 -6.29 14.14
N ASN A 51 -3.72 -7.39 14.82
CA ASN A 51 -3.98 -7.50 16.24
C ASN A 51 -2.86 -6.96 17.12
N SER A 52 -1.75 -6.56 16.51
CA SER A 52 -0.58 -6.09 17.27
C SER A 52 -0.49 -4.57 17.35
N VAL A 53 -1.46 -3.85 16.76
CA VAL A 53 -1.37 -2.40 16.68
C VAL A 53 -2.59 -1.74 17.32
N ASN A 54 -2.43 -0.47 17.65
CA ASN A 54 -3.52 0.35 18.18
C ASN A 54 -4.40 0.80 17.01
N LYS A 55 -5.69 0.51 17.08
CA LYS A 55 -6.60 0.81 15.99
C LYS A 55 -6.71 2.30 15.70
N GLU A 56 -6.40 3.14 16.66
CA GLU A 56 -6.44 4.59 16.45
C GLU A 56 -5.34 5.05 15.49
N GLN A 57 -4.33 4.23 15.29
CA GLN A 57 -3.21 4.55 14.40
C GLN A 57 -3.40 3.97 13.01
N VAL A 58 -4.57 3.41 12.71
CA VAL A 58 -4.84 2.74 11.45
C VAL A 58 -5.71 3.61 10.57
N PHE A 59 -5.23 3.87 9.36
CA PHE A 59 -5.99 4.60 8.35
C PHE A 59 -6.91 3.60 7.66
N THR A 60 -8.22 3.79 7.83
CA THR A 60 -9.23 2.89 7.30
C THR A 60 -9.99 3.58 6.16
N LEU A 61 -10.81 2.81 5.46
CA LEU A 61 -11.62 3.36 4.38
C LEU A 61 -12.56 4.45 4.90
N ASP A 62 -13.09 4.30 6.12
CA ASP A 62 -13.95 5.31 6.72
C ASP A 62 -13.23 6.65 6.85
N LYS A 63 -11.97 6.59 7.26
CA LYS A 63 -11.17 7.81 7.41
C LYS A 63 -10.86 8.43 6.06
N TYR A 64 -10.62 7.59 5.05
CA TYR A 64 -10.42 8.07 3.70
C TYR A 64 -11.67 8.81 3.20
N ASP A 65 -12.85 8.25 3.47
CA ASP A 65 -14.12 8.87 3.06
C ASP A 65 -14.35 10.19 3.78
N ASP A 66 -13.76 10.37 4.96
CA ASP A 66 -13.85 11.61 5.74
C ASP A 66 -12.76 12.60 5.35
N ASP A 67 -12.04 12.36 4.25
CA ASP A 67 -10.99 13.23 3.73
C ASP A 67 -9.79 13.37 4.68
N GLU A 68 -9.54 12.39 5.52
CA GLU A 68 -8.36 12.40 6.37
C GLU A 68 -7.14 11.97 5.59
N ASP A 69 -5.97 12.45 6.02
CA ASP A 69 -4.71 12.19 5.34
C ASP A 69 -4.05 10.96 5.94
N TYR A 70 -3.66 10.00 5.10
CA TYR A 70 -3.03 8.78 5.58
C TYR A 70 -1.68 9.02 6.24
N PHE A 71 -1.02 10.15 5.96
CA PHE A 71 0.24 10.49 6.63
C PHE A 71 0.08 10.74 8.13
N ASP A 72 -1.15 10.98 8.59
CA ASP A 72 -1.42 11.17 10.00
C ASP A 72 -1.53 9.85 10.74
N TYR A 73 -1.37 8.73 10.03
CA TYR A 73 -1.53 7.40 10.60
C TYR A 73 -0.31 6.55 10.32
N ASP A 74 -0.04 5.60 11.22
CA ASP A 74 1.12 4.72 11.10
C ASP A 74 0.85 3.51 10.21
N TYR A 75 -0.40 3.10 10.11
CA TYR A 75 -0.77 1.88 9.42
C TYR A 75 -1.95 2.13 8.49
N MET A 76 -2.16 1.21 7.55
CA MET A 76 -3.23 1.38 6.56
C MET A 76 -3.83 0.01 6.23
N THR A 77 -5.17 -0.04 6.10
CA THR A 77 -5.84 -1.25 5.64
C THR A 77 -5.73 -1.36 4.12
N TYR A 78 -5.94 -2.58 3.62
CA TYR A 78 -5.96 -2.80 2.18
C TYR A 78 -7.06 -2.00 1.50
N GLU A 79 -8.23 -1.92 2.14
CA GLU A 79 -9.36 -1.20 1.56
C GLU A 79 -9.05 0.28 1.37
N ALA A 80 -8.40 0.89 2.35
CA ALA A 80 -8.00 2.28 2.23
C ALA A 80 -6.88 2.43 1.18
N PHE A 81 -5.90 1.54 1.20
CA PHE A 81 -4.81 1.56 0.24
C PHE A 81 -5.33 1.49 -1.19
N GLU A 82 -6.33 0.65 -1.42
CA GLU A 82 -6.88 0.44 -2.74
C GLU A 82 -7.52 1.70 -3.30
N GLN A 83 -8.00 2.59 -2.45
CA GLN A 83 -8.67 3.82 -2.88
C GLN A 83 -7.70 4.95 -3.19
N LEU A 84 -6.44 4.83 -2.77
CA LEU A 84 -5.47 5.89 -3.02
C LEU A 84 -5.15 5.98 -4.51
N ASP A 85 -5.04 7.19 -5.01
CA ASP A 85 -4.71 7.42 -6.41
C ASP A 85 -3.57 8.41 -6.57
N ASP A 86 -2.76 8.54 -5.53
CA ASP A 86 -1.61 9.44 -5.53
C ASP A 86 -0.37 8.80 -6.14
N ALA A 87 -0.49 7.57 -6.60
CA ALA A 87 0.64 6.83 -7.13
C ALA A 87 0.17 5.76 -8.09
N GLU A 88 1.10 5.26 -8.90
CA GLU A 88 0.88 4.06 -9.69
C GLU A 88 1.59 2.92 -9.00
N VAL A 89 0.89 1.82 -8.76
CA VAL A 89 1.45 0.65 -8.07
C VAL A 89 1.47 -0.52 -9.03
N LEU A 90 2.64 -1.08 -9.22
CA LEU A 90 2.84 -2.21 -10.11
C LEU A 90 3.33 -3.40 -9.31
N PHE A 91 2.92 -4.59 -9.71
CA PHE A 91 3.28 -5.82 -9.03
C PHE A 91 3.99 -6.75 -9.98
N LYS A 92 5.03 -7.43 -9.48
CA LYS A 92 5.69 -8.47 -10.22
C LYS A 92 5.91 -9.65 -9.28
N GLU A 93 5.39 -10.79 -9.65
CA GLU A 93 5.46 -11.97 -8.81
C GLU A 93 6.35 -13.03 -9.45
N LEU A 94 7.23 -13.61 -8.65
CA LEU A 94 8.07 -14.73 -9.07
C LEU A 94 8.05 -15.73 -7.93
N ASP A 95 7.48 -16.91 -8.18
CA ASP A 95 7.26 -17.93 -7.17
C ASP A 95 6.42 -17.32 -6.03
N ASN A 96 6.94 -17.31 -4.82
CA ASN A 96 6.24 -16.75 -3.67
C ASN A 96 6.73 -15.35 -3.31
N ILE A 97 7.54 -14.76 -4.16
CA ILE A 97 8.09 -13.43 -3.92
C ILE A 97 7.29 -12.41 -4.72
N LEU A 98 6.88 -11.35 -4.06
CA LEU A 98 6.14 -10.28 -4.70
C LEU A 98 6.92 -8.98 -4.57
N ALA A 99 7.22 -8.37 -5.70
CA ALA A 99 7.86 -7.07 -5.75
C ALA A 99 6.78 -6.03 -6.00
N ILE A 100 6.75 -4.99 -5.18
CA ILE A 100 5.77 -3.92 -5.27
C ILE A 100 6.51 -2.64 -5.61
N SER A 101 6.20 -2.06 -6.76
CA SER A 101 6.81 -0.80 -7.18
C SER A 101 5.77 0.30 -7.06
N VAL A 102 6.11 1.35 -6.33
CA VAL A 102 5.21 2.48 -6.12
C VAL A 102 5.85 3.70 -6.76
N TYR A 103 5.19 4.25 -7.78
CA TYR A 103 5.64 5.45 -8.47
C TYR A 103 4.72 6.59 -8.08
N ARG A 104 5.23 7.52 -7.29
CA ARG A 104 4.42 8.64 -6.83
C ARG A 104 4.71 9.88 -7.65
N TYR A 105 3.67 10.67 -7.82
CA TYR A 105 3.79 11.94 -8.53
C TYR A 105 4.19 13.02 -7.53
N GLU A 106 5.12 13.84 -7.91
CA GLU A 106 5.60 14.93 -7.06
C GLU A 106 5.05 16.25 -7.49
#